data_9e94b3a3b26c574eb3bd705b9b05e96c
#
_entry.id   9e94b3a3b26c574eb3bd705b9b05e96c
#
_cell.length_a   1.000
_cell.length_b   1.000
_cell.length_c   1.000
_cell.angle_alpha   90.00
_cell.angle_beta   90.00
_cell.angle_gamma   90.00
#
_symmetry.space_group_name_H-M   'P 1'
#
loop_
_entity.id
_entity.type
_entity.pdbx_description
1 polymer ?
#
loop_
_entity_poly.entity_id
_entity_poly.type
_entity_poly.pdbx_seq_one_letter_code
_entity_poly.pdbx_strand_id
1 'polypeptide(L)'
;MTVSNVFRKGIQLNQVGPALARGAMDGIITSPGGWGKNVQDAPSASLVPGLLFYTYFLIADKAWFDALPAAEQKALADSVRVSVTEKWGEMQADDARLIVDLVTRGATYTVVPGDAVAAWRKRTGGVTREFAAKHPEVMRRFGVVAGAE
;
A
#
# COMPACT_ATOMS: atom_id res chain seq x y z
N MET A 1 15.30 -20.66 0.62
CA MET A 1 15.39 -19.36 1.27
C MET A 1 14.20 -19.23 2.23
N THR A 2 14.45 -19.25 3.52
CA THR A 2 13.39 -19.26 4.54
C THR A 2 13.02 -17.82 4.87
N VAL A 3 11.81 -17.41 4.54
CA VAL A 3 11.28 -16.04 4.80
C VAL A 3 10.86 -15.91 6.28
N SER A 4 11.75 -16.16 7.21
CA SER A 4 11.34 -16.31 8.60
C SER A 4 11.52 -15.08 9.50
N ASN A 5 12.05 -13.94 9.03
CA ASN A 5 12.37 -12.83 9.93
C ASN A 5 12.10 -11.40 9.40
N VAL A 6 11.18 -11.22 8.46
CA VAL A 6 11.03 -9.94 7.74
C VAL A 6 10.34 -8.82 8.53
N PHE A 7 9.61 -9.08 9.64
CA PHE A 7 8.68 -8.06 10.16
C PHE A 7 8.63 -7.93 11.69
N ARG A 8 9.71 -7.57 12.36
CA ARG A 8 9.61 -7.44 13.83
C ARG A 8 10.28 -6.26 14.51
N LYS A 9 10.52 -5.16 13.83
CA LYS A 9 10.90 -3.93 14.54
C LYS A 9 9.95 -2.81 14.14
N GLY A 10 9.17 -2.31 15.09
CA GLY A 10 8.50 -1.03 14.93
C GLY A 10 9.56 0.06 14.81
N ILE A 11 9.80 0.53 13.60
CA ILE A 11 10.70 1.65 13.30
C ILE A 11 9.83 2.82 12.85
N GLN A 12 10.11 4.00 13.37
CA GLN A 12 9.45 5.21 12.90
C GLN A 12 9.80 5.46 11.43
N LEU A 13 8.84 5.92 10.64
CA LEU A 13 8.98 6.05 9.19
C LEU A 13 10.19 6.90 8.77
N ASN A 14 10.50 7.96 9.51
CA ASN A 14 11.67 8.81 9.29
C ASN A 14 13.02 8.13 9.58
N GLN A 15 13.03 6.97 10.24
CA GLN A 15 14.22 6.20 10.55
C GLN A 15 14.47 5.03 9.59
N VAL A 16 13.52 4.76 8.70
CA VAL A 16 13.60 3.61 7.77
C VAL A 16 14.75 3.76 6.79
N GLY A 17 14.89 4.91 6.14
CA GLY A 17 16.00 5.18 5.20
C GLY A 17 17.39 5.00 5.87
N PRO A 18 17.65 5.69 6.98
CA PRO A 18 18.87 5.48 7.75
C PRO A 18 19.09 4.03 8.23
N ALA A 19 18.02 3.30 8.55
CA ALA A 19 18.13 1.89 8.97
C ALA A 19 18.55 0.97 7.80
N LEU A 20 17.99 1.17 6.62
CA LEU A 20 18.42 0.48 5.39
C LEU A 20 19.87 0.79 5.05
N ALA A 21 20.26 2.08 5.06
CA ALA A 21 21.63 2.50 4.74
C ALA A 21 22.69 1.89 5.67
N ARG A 22 22.34 1.62 6.94
CA ARG A 22 23.24 0.99 7.92
C ARG A 22 23.17 -0.55 7.91
N GLY A 23 22.37 -1.16 7.05
CA GLY A 23 22.16 -2.61 7.06
C GLY A 23 21.41 -3.13 8.31
N ALA A 24 20.71 -2.26 9.04
CA ALA A 24 19.86 -2.66 10.17
C ALA A 24 18.51 -3.25 9.71
N MET A 25 18.21 -3.09 8.43
CA MET A 25 17.08 -3.67 7.71
C MET A 25 17.55 -4.11 6.33
N ASP A 26 17.05 -5.23 5.85
CA ASP A 26 17.36 -5.76 4.52
C ASP A 26 16.41 -5.25 3.42
N GLY A 27 15.24 -4.76 3.80
CA GLY A 27 14.24 -4.24 2.87
C GLY A 27 12.96 -3.80 3.55
N ILE A 28 12.09 -3.19 2.77
CA ILE A 28 10.74 -2.78 3.20
C ILE A 28 9.72 -3.10 2.11
N ILE A 29 8.46 -3.19 2.49
CA ILE A 29 7.34 -3.15 1.55
C ILE A 29 6.74 -1.75 1.61
N THR A 30 6.65 -1.09 0.47
CA THR A 30 6.13 0.28 0.37
C THR A 30 5.49 0.52 -1.00
N SER A 31 4.85 1.67 -1.19
CA SER A 31 4.41 2.16 -2.50
C SER A 31 5.54 2.88 -3.25
N PRO A 32 5.39 3.15 -4.56
CA PRO A 32 6.33 4.00 -5.28
C PRO A 32 6.55 5.35 -4.59
N GLY A 33 5.46 6.00 -4.15
CA GLY A 33 5.55 7.24 -3.37
C GLY A 33 6.32 7.10 -2.05
N GLY A 34 6.21 5.95 -1.38
CA GLY A 34 6.99 5.65 -0.19
C GLY A 34 8.48 5.43 -0.50
N TRP A 35 8.80 4.81 -1.64
CA TRP A 35 10.19 4.70 -2.10
C TRP A 35 10.80 6.09 -2.31
N GLY A 36 10.17 6.94 -3.07
CA GLY A 36 10.70 8.27 -3.36
C GLY A 36 10.77 9.24 -2.18
N LYS A 37 9.90 9.07 -1.18
CA LYS A 37 9.86 10.01 -0.03
C LYS A 37 10.67 9.54 1.17
N ASN A 38 10.67 8.26 1.46
CA ASN A 38 11.18 7.75 2.74
C ASN A 38 12.47 6.94 2.59
N VAL A 39 12.72 6.37 1.40
CA VAL A 39 13.86 5.48 1.14
C VAL A 39 14.42 5.68 -0.27
N GLN A 40 14.46 6.92 -0.73
CA GLN A 40 14.92 7.29 -2.07
C GLN A 40 16.36 6.84 -2.38
N ASP A 41 17.17 6.62 -1.35
CA ASP A 41 18.55 6.15 -1.48
C ASP A 41 18.64 4.62 -1.56
N ALA A 42 17.51 3.91 -1.47
CA ALA A 42 17.51 2.47 -1.69
C ALA A 42 17.90 2.15 -3.14
N PRO A 43 18.94 1.31 -3.35
CA PRO A 43 19.53 1.12 -4.69
C PRO A 43 18.61 0.34 -5.63
N SER A 44 17.60 -0.33 -5.12
CA SER A 44 16.71 -1.15 -5.94
C SER A 44 15.31 -1.27 -5.36
N ALA A 45 14.33 -1.45 -6.24
CA ALA A 45 12.98 -1.82 -5.89
C ALA A 45 12.42 -2.88 -6.85
N SER A 46 11.53 -3.73 -6.33
CA SER A 46 10.79 -4.69 -7.14
C SER A 46 9.29 -4.47 -6.96
N LEU A 47 8.60 -4.22 -8.06
CA LEU A 47 7.14 -4.22 -8.08
C LEU A 47 6.63 -5.66 -8.08
N VAL A 48 5.78 -5.99 -7.13
CA VAL A 48 5.01 -7.23 -7.11
C VAL A 48 3.56 -6.89 -7.43
N PRO A 49 3.11 -7.09 -8.68
CA PRO A 49 1.76 -6.70 -9.11
C PRO A 49 0.67 -7.38 -8.28
N GLY A 50 -0.27 -6.59 -7.75
CA GLY A 50 -1.42 -7.09 -7.00
C GLY A 50 -1.07 -7.77 -5.66
N LEU A 51 0.10 -7.50 -5.09
CA LEU A 51 0.46 -8.01 -3.76
C LEU A 51 -0.32 -7.31 -2.65
N LEU A 52 -0.38 -6.00 -2.72
CA LEU A 52 -1.02 -5.13 -1.73
C LEU A 52 -1.76 -4.00 -2.40
N PHE A 53 -2.82 -3.54 -1.74
CA PHE A 53 -3.46 -2.25 -2.02
C PHE A 53 -3.34 -1.37 -0.78
N TYR A 54 -2.71 -0.22 -0.93
CA TYR A 54 -2.69 0.80 0.11
C TYR A 54 -3.97 1.62 0.00
N THR A 55 -4.79 1.56 1.04
CA THR A 55 -6.04 2.31 1.11
C THR A 55 -5.90 3.42 2.13
N TYR A 56 -6.21 4.64 1.72
CA TYR A 56 -6.29 5.79 2.61
C TYR A 56 -7.76 6.09 2.90
N PHE A 57 -8.05 6.37 4.16
CA PHE A 57 -9.38 6.76 4.60
C PHE A 57 -9.32 8.20 5.08
N LEU A 58 -10.27 9.02 4.61
CA LEU A 58 -10.57 10.29 5.25
C LEU A 58 -11.61 10.01 6.33
N ILE A 59 -11.27 10.31 7.57
CA ILE A 59 -12.15 10.12 8.71
C ILE A 59 -12.37 11.45 9.41
N ALA A 60 -13.59 11.65 9.90
CA ALA A 60 -13.95 12.79 10.72
C ALA A 60 -14.66 12.29 11.99
N ASP A 61 -14.61 13.07 13.06
CA ASP A 61 -15.42 12.81 14.22
C ASP A 61 -16.90 12.93 13.85
N LYS A 62 -17.70 11.92 14.23
CA LYS A 62 -19.11 11.86 13.83
C LYS A 62 -19.91 12.98 14.48
N ALA A 63 -19.69 13.25 15.75
CA ALA A 63 -20.46 14.27 16.46
C ALA A 63 -20.16 15.67 15.91
N TRP A 64 -18.88 15.93 15.58
CA TRP A 64 -18.49 17.16 14.91
C TRP A 64 -19.16 17.30 13.53
N PHE A 65 -19.12 16.26 12.71
CA PHE A 65 -19.71 16.29 11.37
C PHE A 65 -21.23 16.49 11.42
N ASP A 66 -21.92 15.76 12.31
CA ASP A 66 -23.39 15.84 12.46
C ASP A 66 -23.85 17.21 13.00
N ALA A 67 -22.99 17.92 13.73
CA ALA A 67 -23.27 19.27 14.23
C ALA A 67 -23.16 20.37 13.16
N LEU A 68 -22.55 20.08 12.00
CA LEU A 68 -22.47 21.05 10.91
C LEU A 68 -23.84 21.27 10.27
N PRO A 69 -24.12 22.49 9.77
CA PRO A 69 -25.27 22.74 8.91
C PRO A 69 -25.29 21.78 7.71
N ALA A 70 -26.48 21.36 7.25
CA ALA A 70 -26.60 20.40 6.16
C ALA A 70 -25.89 20.84 4.86
N ALA A 71 -25.87 22.15 4.58
CA ALA A 71 -25.15 22.70 3.44
C ALA A 71 -23.64 22.51 3.55
N GLU A 72 -23.08 22.64 4.75
CA GLU A 72 -21.63 22.43 5.01
C GLU A 72 -21.26 20.96 4.97
N GLN A 73 -22.10 20.07 5.53
CA GLN A 73 -21.91 18.62 5.42
C GLN A 73 -21.86 18.20 3.93
N LYS A 74 -22.79 18.72 3.13
CA LYS A 74 -22.82 18.44 1.69
C LYS A 74 -21.59 19.00 0.96
N ALA A 75 -21.22 20.23 1.23
CA ALA A 75 -20.04 20.87 0.61
C ALA A 75 -18.75 20.10 0.94
N LEU A 76 -18.59 19.69 2.19
CA LEU A 76 -17.44 18.89 2.62
C LEU A 76 -17.41 17.54 1.90
N ALA A 77 -18.52 16.81 1.88
CA ALA A 77 -18.60 15.51 1.21
C ALA A 77 -18.35 15.62 -0.30
N ASP A 78 -18.88 16.64 -0.95
CA ASP A 78 -18.65 16.89 -2.38
C ASP A 78 -17.19 17.25 -2.67
N SER A 79 -16.57 18.08 -1.85
CA SER A 79 -15.14 18.45 -1.97
C SER A 79 -14.23 17.22 -1.83
N VAL A 80 -14.51 16.36 -0.85
CA VAL A 80 -13.78 15.12 -0.66
C VAL A 80 -13.93 14.22 -1.89
N ARG A 81 -15.15 14.03 -2.39
CA ARG A 81 -15.40 13.19 -3.57
C ARG A 81 -14.66 13.69 -4.80
N VAL A 82 -14.67 15.00 -5.07
CA VAL A 82 -13.94 15.60 -6.18
C VAL A 82 -12.44 15.36 -6.02
N SER A 83 -11.87 15.73 -4.88
CA SER A 83 -10.42 15.59 -4.61
C SER A 83 -9.94 14.15 -4.70
N VAL A 84 -10.71 13.18 -4.20
CA VAL A 84 -10.38 11.75 -4.29
C VAL A 84 -10.40 11.30 -5.75
N THR A 85 -11.40 11.71 -6.54
CA THR A 85 -11.51 11.33 -7.95
C THR A 85 -10.35 11.90 -8.78
N GLU A 86 -10.04 13.17 -8.59
CA GLU A 86 -8.91 13.84 -9.26
C GLU A 86 -7.59 13.15 -8.90
N LYS A 87 -7.35 12.96 -7.61
CA LYS A 87 -6.09 12.33 -7.15
C LYS A 87 -5.95 10.88 -7.61
N TRP A 88 -7.06 10.14 -7.72
CA TRP A 88 -7.03 8.79 -8.27
C TRP A 88 -6.57 8.78 -9.73
N GLY A 89 -7.05 9.73 -10.56
CA GLY A 89 -6.63 9.86 -11.95
C GLY A 89 -5.15 10.20 -12.12
N GLU A 90 -4.60 11.02 -11.21
CA GLU A 90 -3.21 11.46 -11.26
C GLU A 90 -2.19 10.44 -10.72
N MET A 91 -2.61 9.62 -9.77
CA MET A 91 -1.71 8.80 -8.94
C MET A 91 -0.84 7.84 -9.77
N GLN A 92 -1.40 7.24 -10.82
CA GLN A 92 -0.64 6.33 -11.69
C GLN A 92 0.46 7.06 -12.47
N ALA A 93 0.15 8.26 -12.94
CA ALA A 93 1.12 9.09 -13.66
C ALA A 93 2.21 9.62 -12.71
N ASP A 94 1.85 9.97 -11.49
CA ASP A 94 2.79 10.40 -10.46
C ASP A 94 3.76 9.27 -10.08
N ASP A 95 3.24 8.07 -9.86
CA ASP A 95 4.05 6.88 -9.56
C ASP A 95 4.99 6.54 -10.71
N ALA A 96 4.51 6.59 -11.95
CA ALA A 96 5.34 6.33 -13.12
C ALA A 96 6.48 7.36 -13.26
N ARG A 97 6.18 8.65 -13.10
CA ARG A 97 7.20 9.73 -13.12
C ARG A 97 8.25 9.53 -12.03
N LEU A 98 7.82 9.19 -10.82
CA LEU A 98 8.72 8.96 -9.70
C LEU A 98 9.65 7.78 -9.93
N ILE A 99 9.14 6.66 -10.47
CA ILE A 99 9.96 5.50 -10.80
C ILE A 99 11.00 5.87 -11.86
N VAL A 100 10.60 6.58 -12.92
CA VAL A 100 11.53 7.04 -13.96
C VAL A 100 12.62 7.94 -13.38
N ASP A 101 12.28 8.86 -12.50
CA ASP A 101 13.24 9.75 -11.84
C ASP A 101 14.27 8.97 -10.99
N LEU A 102 13.81 8.00 -10.19
CA LEU A 102 14.68 7.15 -9.37
C LEU A 102 15.61 6.28 -10.24
N VAL A 103 15.09 5.70 -11.31
CA VAL A 103 15.90 4.90 -12.25
C VAL A 103 16.93 5.77 -12.97
N THR A 104 16.56 6.99 -13.36
CA THR A 104 17.48 7.95 -14.01
C THR A 104 18.63 8.34 -13.05
N ARG A 105 18.37 8.34 -11.75
CA ARG A 105 19.39 8.58 -10.71
C ARG A 105 20.22 7.33 -10.36
N GLY A 106 20.01 6.22 -11.07
CA GLY A 106 20.80 5.01 -10.97
C GLY A 106 20.19 3.87 -10.13
N ALA A 107 18.94 4.01 -9.68
CA ALA A 107 18.27 2.92 -9.00
C ALA A 107 17.83 1.82 -9.98
N THR A 108 17.83 0.58 -9.53
CA THR A 108 17.31 -0.57 -10.29
C THR A 108 15.84 -0.79 -9.99
N TYR A 109 15.02 -0.88 -11.02
CA TYR A 109 13.60 -1.22 -10.89
C TYR A 109 13.26 -2.49 -11.68
N THR A 110 12.60 -3.42 -11.01
CA THR A 110 12.22 -4.72 -11.58
C THR A 110 10.73 -4.98 -11.38
N VAL A 111 10.09 -5.54 -12.37
CA VAL A 111 8.71 -6.06 -12.24
C VAL A 111 8.77 -7.57 -12.07
N VAL A 112 8.22 -8.07 -10.98
CA VAL A 112 8.20 -9.51 -10.70
C VAL A 112 7.29 -10.21 -11.73
N PRO A 113 7.79 -11.26 -12.42
CA PRO A 113 7.02 -11.99 -13.43
C PRO A 113 5.73 -12.61 -12.85
N GLY A 114 4.69 -12.72 -13.70
CA GLY A 114 3.37 -13.19 -13.28
C GLY A 114 3.35 -14.61 -12.72
N ASP A 115 4.18 -15.50 -13.24
CA ASP A 115 4.35 -16.86 -12.74
C ASP A 115 4.94 -16.91 -11.33
N ALA A 116 5.91 -16.04 -11.03
CA ALA A 116 6.45 -15.89 -9.69
C ALA A 116 5.41 -15.31 -8.72
N VAL A 117 4.60 -14.33 -9.17
CA VAL A 117 3.48 -13.79 -8.38
C VAL A 117 2.46 -14.89 -8.08
N ALA A 118 2.10 -15.71 -9.08
CA ALA A 118 1.18 -16.84 -8.90
C ALA A 118 1.73 -17.87 -7.91
N ALA A 119 3.01 -18.19 -8.00
CA ALA A 119 3.67 -19.10 -7.05
C ALA A 119 3.64 -18.54 -5.61
N TRP A 120 3.83 -17.24 -5.43
CA TRP A 120 3.71 -16.58 -4.12
C TRP A 120 2.28 -16.65 -3.58
N ARG A 121 1.28 -16.31 -4.40
CA ARG A 121 -0.14 -16.40 -4.01
C ARG A 121 -0.51 -17.80 -3.54
N LYS A 122 -0.09 -18.84 -4.27
CA LYS A 122 -0.31 -20.22 -3.88
C LYS A 122 0.31 -20.54 -2.51
N ARG A 123 1.51 -20.06 -2.25
CA ARG A 123 2.20 -20.28 -0.95
C ARG A 123 1.57 -19.51 0.21
N THR A 124 1.01 -18.34 -0.06
CA THR A 124 0.43 -17.45 0.97
C THR A 124 -1.08 -17.61 1.13
N GLY A 125 -1.75 -18.37 0.26
CA GLY A 125 -3.21 -18.57 0.28
C GLY A 125 -3.75 -19.09 1.61
N GLY A 126 -2.92 -19.78 2.40
CA GLY A 126 -3.27 -20.21 3.77
C GLY A 126 -3.62 -19.05 4.69
N VAL A 127 -2.94 -17.91 4.55
CA VAL A 127 -3.19 -16.70 5.36
C VAL A 127 -4.58 -16.13 5.08
N THR A 128 -4.95 -16.05 3.80
CA THR A 128 -6.28 -15.57 3.39
C THR A 128 -7.39 -16.49 3.89
N ARG A 129 -7.20 -17.81 3.79
CA ARG A 129 -8.16 -18.78 4.32
C ARG A 129 -8.31 -18.69 5.84
N GLU A 130 -7.21 -18.56 6.56
CA GLU A 130 -7.23 -18.38 8.02
C GLU A 130 -7.96 -17.10 8.42
N PHE A 131 -7.70 -15.98 7.73
CA PHE A 131 -8.40 -14.72 7.95
C PHE A 131 -9.90 -14.86 7.66
N ALA A 132 -10.27 -15.46 6.53
CA ALA A 132 -11.66 -15.69 6.15
C ALA A 132 -12.42 -16.53 7.19
N ALA A 133 -11.79 -17.56 7.73
CA ALA A 133 -12.37 -18.41 8.76
C ALA A 133 -12.59 -17.66 10.09
N LYS A 134 -11.67 -16.74 10.44
CA LYS A 134 -11.77 -15.94 11.65
C LYS A 134 -12.73 -14.76 11.54
N HIS A 135 -12.95 -14.25 10.33
CA HIS A 135 -13.70 -13.03 10.07
C HIS A 135 -14.76 -13.20 8.95
N PRO A 136 -15.68 -14.16 9.07
CA PRO A 136 -16.66 -14.46 8.03
C PRO A 136 -17.62 -13.27 7.75
N GLU A 137 -17.89 -12.44 8.75
CA GLU A 137 -18.70 -11.24 8.60
C GLU A 137 -18.01 -10.17 7.72
N VAL A 138 -16.69 -10.03 7.84
CA VAL A 138 -15.90 -9.13 6.99
C VAL A 138 -15.94 -9.61 5.55
N MET A 139 -15.70 -10.91 5.32
CA MET A 139 -15.72 -11.51 3.97
C MET A 139 -17.07 -11.29 3.29
N ARG A 140 -18.18 -11.52 4.00
CA ARG A 140 -19.53 -11.27 3.46
C ARG A 140 -19.77 -9.81 3.11
N ARG A 141 -19.31 -8.89 3.97
CA ARG A 141 -19.51 -7.44 3.77
C ARG A 141 -18.77 -6.91 2.53
N PHE A 142 -17.63 -7.47 2.21
CA PHE A 142 -16.85 -7.11 1.03
C PHE A 142 -17.15 -7.97 -0.21
N GLY A 143 -18.16 -8.86 -0.16
CA GLY A 143 -18.53 -9.72 -1.29
C GLY A 143 -17.44 -10.73 -1.68
N VAL A 144 -16.49 -11.01 -0.78
CA VAL A 144 -15.42 -11.95 -1.05
C VAL A 144 -15.90 -13.36 -0.71
N VAL A 145 -16.02 -14.22 -1.70
CA VAL A 145 -16.35 -15.63 -1.52
C VAL A 145 -15.07 -16.38 -1.18
N ALA A 146 -15.02 -17.00 -0.02
CA ALA A 146 -13.90 -17.87 0.35
C ALA A 146 -13.80 -19.03 -0.64
N GLY A 147 -12.75 -19.03 -1.46
CA GLY A 147 -12.51 -20.11 -2.44
C GLY A 147 -12.57 -19.72 -3.92
N ALA A 148 -12.79 -18.43 -4.25
CA ALA A 148 -12.58 -17.95 -5.61
C ALA A 148 -11.07 -17.71 -5.83
N GLU A 149 -10.34 -18.75 -6.23
CA GLU A 149 -9.00 -18.69 -6.85
C GLU A 149 -9.14 -18.76 -8.36
#